data_286c0fcc43ce36b72eb276408dd7a807
#
_entry.id   286c0fcc43ce36b72eb276408dd7a807
#
_cell.length_a   1.000
_cell.length_b   1.000
_cell.length_c   1.000
_cell.angle_alpha   90.00
_cell.angle_beta   90.00
_cell.angle_gamma   90.00
#
_symmetry.space_group_name_H-M   'P 1'
#
loop_
_entity.id
_entity.type
_entity.pdbx_description
1 polymer ?
#
loop_
_entity_poly.entity_id
_entity_poly.type
_entity_poly.pdbx_seq_one_letter_code
_entity_poly.pdbx_strand_id
1 'polypeptide(L)'
;MIAWLLVPATFLLGSISFAWLAGKAKGVDLREHGSRNLGATNAGRVLGKGWGFAVFFADVAKGLFPVLIARVLAEQHPDSSLGQLPIATAAAAILGHSFTVFHGFRGGKAVATALGVLCGLVYKVAAICLGSWILVWAIGYGLFRLKPGNAVGPASVVAALVMPFAHLLTFPDPWGLLNIPLTLFLFLVAALVIIKHRSNIAKLFQRQDQAPPPAA
;
A
#
# COMPACT_ATOMS: atom_id res chain seq x y z
N MET A 1 -23.86 15.53 5.63
CA MET A 1 -23.91 14.22 6.34
C MET A 1 -23.83 13.03 5.39
N ILE A 2 -24.58 12.97 4.29
CA ILE A 2 -24.59 11.83 3.34
C ILE A 2 -23.19 11.52 2.76
N ALA A 3 -22.38 12.53 2.45
CA ALA A 3 -21.03 12.34 1.91
C ALA A 3 -20.12 11.48 2.81
N TRP A 4 -20.30 11.52 4.13
CA TRP A 4 -19.53 10.72 5.08
C TRP A 4 -19.83 9.21 5.00
N LEU A 5 -20.92 8.80 4.33
CA LEU A 5 -21.18 7.38 4.02
C LEU A 5 -20.13 6.80 3.05
N LEU A 6 -19.40 7.66 2.36
CA LEU A 6 -18.27 7.24 1.52
C LEU A 6 -17.18 6.52 2.33
N VAL A 7 -16.97 6.90 3.60
CA VAL A 7 -15.95 6.28 4.47
C VAL A 7 -16.24 4.80 4.73
N PRO A 8 -17.39 4.40 5.31
CA PRO A 8 -17.70 2.99 5.50
C PRO A 8 -17.84 2.23 4.17
N ALA A 9 -18.38 2.85 3.11
CA ALA A 9 -18.42 2.24 1.79
C ALA A 9 -17.03 1.94 1.24
N THR A 10 -16.08 2.88 1.42
CA THR A 10 -14.69 2.69 1.02
C THR A 10 -13.98 1.62 1.86
N PHE A 11 -14.29 1.51 3.15
CA PHE A 11 -13.75 0.44 3.99
C PHE A 11 -14.20 -0.94 3.46
N LEU A 12 -15.47 -1.09 3.10
CA LEU A 12 -16.00 -2.33 2.51
C LEU A 12 -15.38 -2.61 1.14
N LEU A 13 -15.26 -1.59 0.26
CA LEU A 13 -14.57 -1.72 -1.02
C LEU A 13 -13.09 -2.10 -0.83
N GLY A 14 -12.40 -1.44 0.10
CA GLY A 14 -11.03 -1.75 0.50
C GLY A 14 -10.88 -3.20 0.96
N SER A 15 -11.88 -3.72 1.66
CA SER A 15 -11.93 -5.09 2.18
C SER A 15 -12.06 -6.16 1.07
N ILE A 16 -12.46 -5.80 -0.16
CA ILE A 16 -12.47 -6.73 -1.28
C ILE A 16 -11.02 -7.11 -1.60
N SER A 17 -10.69 -8.40 -1.46
CA SER A 17 -9.38 -8.92 -1.81
C SER A 17 -9.37 -9.40 -3.26
N PHE A 18 -8.85 -8.58 -4.17
CA PHE A 18 -8.71 -8.97 -5.59
C PHE A 18 -7.76 -10.16 -5.77
N ALA A 19 -6.77 -10.32 -4.88
CA ALA A 19 -5.90 -11.50 -4.88
C ALA A 19 -6.69 -12.78 -4.55
N TRP A 20 -7.60 -12.75 -3.58
CA TRP A 20 -8.45 -13.88 -3.28
C TRP A 20 -9.40 -14.21 -4.43
N LEU A 21 -10.02 -13.18 -5.03
CA LEU A 21 -10.88 -13.35 -6.21
C LEU A 21 -10.13 -13.99 -7.38
N ALA A 22 -8.91 -13.51 -7.67
CA ALA A 22 -8.04 -14.07 -8.69
C ALA A 22 -7.69 -15.54 -8.41
N GLY A 23 -7.34 -15.86 -7.16
CA GLY A 23 -7.10 -17.22 -6.70
C GLY A 23 -8.32 -18.11 -6.91
N LYS A 24 -9.48 -17.67 -6.45
CA LYS A 24 -10.76 -18.38 -6.59
C LYS A 24 -11.10 -18.65 -8.07
N ALA A 25 -10.90 -17.65 -8.95
CA ALA A 25 -11.11 -17.82 -10.40
C ALA A 25 -10.17 -18.86 -11.04
N LYS A 26 -9.05 -19.17 -10.39
CA LYS A 26 -8.07 -20.19 -10.81
C LYS A 26 -8.12 -21.48 -9.98
N GLY A 27 -9.08 -21.64 -9.09
CA GLY A 27 -9.19 -22.81 -8.22
C GLY A 27 -8.06 -22.93 -7.18
N VAL A 28 -7.37 -21.81 -6.82
CA VAL A 28 -6.21 -21.82 -5.93
C VAL A 28 -6.47 -20.91 -4.73
N ASP A 29 -6.29 -21.41 -3.51
CA ASP A 29 -6.33 -20.56 -2.31
C ASP A 29 -4.96 -19.95 -2.05
N LEU A 30 -4.82 -18.65 -2.32
CA LEU A 30 -3.57 -17.91 -2.10
C LEU A 30 -3.16 -17.77 -0.63
N ARG A 31 -4.04 -18.09 0.34
CA ARG A 31 -3.73 -18.14 1.76
C ARG A 31 -2.90 -19.37 2.13
N GLU A 32 -2.91 -20.38 1.28
CA GLU A 32 -2.18 -21.65 1.47
C GLU A 32 -0.92 -21.72 0.61
N HIS A 33 -0.80 -20.87 -0.43
CA HIS A 33 0.25 -20.94 -1.42
C HIS A 33 1.19 -19.71 -1.43
N GLY A 34 2.44 -19.93 -1.79
CA GLY A 34 3.47 -18.91 -1.93
C GLY A 34 3.80 -18.22 -0.62
N SER A 35 3.63 -16.89 -0.53
CA SER A 35 3.85 -16.13 0.71
C SER A 35 2.64 -16.13 1.64
N ARG A 36 1.54 -16.77 1.24
CA ARG A 36 0.26 -16.82 1.95
C ARG A 36 -0.38 -15.44 2.19
N ASN A 37 0.10 -14.40 1.50
CA ASN A 37 -0.42 -13.04 1.59
C ASN A 37 -1.44 -12.77 0.48
N LEU A 38 -2.55 -12.11 0.81
CA LEU A 38 -3.59 -11.71 -0.15
C LEU A 38 -3.24 -10.39 -0.84
N GLY A 39 -2.22 -10.40 -1.70
CA GLY A 39 -1.77 -9.23 -2.45
C GLY A 39 -1.13 -9.57 -3.78
N ALA A 40 -0.91 -8.56 -4.61
CA ALA A 40 -0.45 -8.65 -5.99
C ALA A 40 0.83 -9.47 -6.18
N THR A 41 1.84 -9.31 -5.30
CA THR A 41 3.11 -10.06 -5.38
C THR A 41 2.90 -11.56 -5.22
N ASN A 42 2.01 -11.99 -4.34
CA ASN A 42 1.71 -13.40 -4.15
C ASN A 42 0.86 -13.94 -5.30
N ALA A 43 -0.12 -13.17 -5.76
CA ALA A 43 -0.90 -13.52 -6.96
C ALA A 43 0.02 -13.70 -8.18
N GLY A 44 0.96 -12.77 -8.40
CA GLY A 44 1.94 -12.89 -9.49
C GLY A 44 2.89 -14.06 -9.34
N ARG A 45 3.25 -14.46 -8.12
CA ARG A 45 4.12 -15.62 -7.85
C ARG A 45 3.42 -16.95 -8.11
N VAL A 46 2.15 -17.06 -7.74
CA VAL A 46 1.39 -18.34 -7.76
C VAL A 46 0.59 -18.50 -9.05
N LEU A 47 -0.05 -17.43 -9.52
CA LEU A 47 -0.97 -17.46 -10.67
C LEU A 47 -0.34 -16.95 -11.97
N GLY A 48 0.86 -16.37 -11.89
CA GLY A 48 1.56 -15.78 -13.02
C GLY A 48 1.49 -14.24 -13.05
N LYS A 49 2.46 -13.62 -13.76
CA LYS A 49 2.69 -12.15 -13.76
C LYS A 49 1.45 -11.35 -14.15
N GLY A 50 0.66 -11.79 -15.14
CA GLY A 50 -0.56 -11.10 -15.59
C GLY A 50 -1.58 -10.93 -14.46
N TRP A 51 -1.80 -11.97 -13.67
CA TRP A 51 -2.68 -11.91 -12.49
C TRP A 51 -2.10 -11.00 -11.40
N GLY A 52 -0.79 -11.00 -11.22
CA GLY A 52 -0.12 -10.05 -10.32
C GLY A 52 -0.37 -8.61 -10.69
N PHE A 53 -0.25 -8.26 -11.97
CA PHE A 53 -0.54 -6.91 -12.47
C PHE A 53 -2.03 -6.55 -12.36
N ALA A 54 -2.94 -7.47 -12.72
CA ALA A 54 -4.38 -7.25 -12.58
C ALA A 54 -4.77 -6.92 -11.13
N VAL A 55 -4.28 -7.71 -10.17
CA VAL A 55 -4.49 -7.46 -8.73
C VAL A 55 -3.85 -6.14 -8.29
N PHE A 56 -2.64 -5.82 -8.76
CA PHE A 56 -1.97 -4.57 -8.43
C PHE A 56 -2.79 -3.36 -8.85
N PHE A 57 -3.24 -3.31 -10.11
CA PHE A 57 -4.02 -2.18 -10.61
C PHE A 57 -5.39 -2.09 -9.94
N ALA A 58 -6.05 -3.21 -9.67
CA ALA A 58 -7.31 -3.21 -8.93
C ALA A 58 -7.14 -2.71 -7.48
N ASP A 59 -6.03 -3.08 -6.81
CA ASP A 59 -5.71 -2.60 -5.46
C ASP A 59 -5.32 -1.10 -5.46
N VAL A 60 -4.65 -0.60 -6.50
CA VAL A 60 -4.41 0.85 -6.71
C VAL A 60 -5.74 1.57 -6.93
N ALA A 61 -6.58 1.06 -7.80
CA ALA A 61 -7.86 1.67 -8.17
C ALA A 61 -8.80 1.82 -6.97
N LYS A 62 -8.91 0.79 -6.09
CA LYS A 62 -9.75 0.87 -4.89
C LYS A 62 -9.25 1.87 -3.84
N GLY A 63 -7.97 2.27 -3.90
CA GLY A 63 -7.42 3.36 -3.10
C GLY A 63 -7.62 4.73 -3.75
N LEU A 64 -7.42 4.82 -5.07
CA LEU A 64 -7.45 6.07 -5.82
C LEU A 64 -8.86 6.64 -5.99
N PHE A 65 -9.78 5.84 -6.56
CA PHE A 65 -11.08 6.37 -6.97
C PHE A 65 -11.93 6.90 -5.81
N PRO A 66 -12.06 6.21 -4.66
CA PRO A 66 -12.81 6.78 -3.54
C PRO A 66 -12.22 8.09 -3.02
N VAL A 67 -10.89 8.22 -3.00
CA VAL A 67 -10.22 9.45 -2.58
C VAL A 67 -10.47 10.59 -3.55
N LEU A 68 -10.45 10.34 -4.87
CA LEU A 68 -10.80 11.35 -5.87
C LEU A 68 -12.24 11.82 -5.72
N ILE A 69 -13.18 10.90 -5.48
CA ILE A 69 -14.59 11.24 -5.21
C ILE A 69 -14.68 12.10 -3.96
N ALA A 70 -13.99 11.72 -2.87
CA ALA A 70 -13.98 12.49 -1.62
C ALA A 70 -13.42 13.92 -1.82
N ARG A 71 -12.39 14.07 -2.64
CA ARG A 71 -11.81 15.38 -2.98
C ARG A 71 -12.80 16.25 -3.74
N VAL A 72 -13.42 15.72 -4.79
CA VAL A 72 -14.42 16.46 -5.57
C VAL A 72 -15.57 16.93 -4.65
N LEU A 73 -16.07 16.06 -3.77
CA LEU A 73 -17.11 16.42 -2.80
C LEU A 73 -16.66 17.53 -1.84
N ALA A 74 -15.41 17.46 -1.35
CA ALA A 74 -14.87 18.47 -0.44
C ALA A 74 -14.66 19.81 -1.17
N GLU A 75 -14.16 19.80 -2.40
CA GLU A 75 -13.94 20.98 -3.23
C GLU A 75 -15.26 21.70 -3.62
N GLN A 76 -16.33 20.94 -3.85
CA GLN A 76 -17.66 21.49 -4.14
C GLN A 76 -18.37 22.10 -2.93
N HIS A 77 -17.90 21.78 -1.72
CA HIS A 77 -18.52 22.24 -0.46
C HIS A 77 -17.46 22.78 0.52
N PRO A 78 -16.73 23.84 0.18
CA PRO A 78 -15.57 24.33 0.95
C PRO A 78 -15.92 24.77 2.37
N ASP A 79 -17.13 25.30 2.58
CA ASP A 79 -17.61 25.78 3.89
C ASP A 79 -18.20 24.66 4.77
N SER A 80 -18.07 23.41 4.33
CA SER A 80 -18.61 22.26 5.03
C SER A 80 -17.55 21.51 5.86
N SER A 81 -18.00 20.59 6.71
CA SER A 81 -17.12 19.67 7.46
C SER A 81 -16.40 18.63 6.57
N LEU A 82 -16.47 18.76 5.23
CA LEU A 82 -15.94 17.77 4.28
C LEU A 82 -14.43 17.90 4.02
N GLY A 83 -13.75 18.91 4.54
CA GLY A 83 -12.30 19.09 4.33
C GLY A 83 -11.45 17.88 4.72
N GLN A 84 -11.88 17.12 5.72
CA GLN A 84 -11.19 15.90 6.17
C GLN A 84 -11.70 14.61 5.51
N LEU A 85 -12.75 14.68 4.70
CA LEU A 85 -13.34 13.52 4.03
C LEU A 85 -12.33 12.74 3.17
N PRO A 86 -11.43 13.38 2.39
CA PRO A 86 -10.42 12.67 1.59
C PRO A 86 -9.46 11.83 2.45
N ILE A 87 -9.03 12.36 3.60
CA ILE A 87 -8.10 11.65 4.51
C ILE A 87 -8.82 10.48 5.19
N ALA A 88 -10.05 10.69 5.66
CA ALA A 88 -10.86 9.64 6.27
C ALA A 88 -11.16 8.50 5.29
N THR A 89 -11.48 8.85 4.03
CA THR A 89 -11.70 7.88 2.94
C THR A 89 -10.42 7.11 2.62
N ALA A 90 -9.29 7.78 2.58
CA ALA A 90 -7.97 7.18 2.39
C ALA A 90 -7.63 6.17 3.49
N ALA A 91 -7.87 6.56 4.76
CA ALA A 91 -7.68 5.67 5.90
C ALA A 91 -8.59 4.43 5.79
N ALA A 92 -9.85 4.62 5.43
CA ALA A 92 -10.81 3.53 5.22
C ALA A 92 -10.37 2.54 4.14
N ALA A 93 -9.86 3.02 2.99
CA ALA A 93 -9.33 2.18 1.92
C ALA A 93 -8.16 1.30 2.40
N ILE A 94 -7.19 1.90 3.10
CA ILE A 94 -6.00 1.21 3.60
C ILE A 94 -6.35 0.22 4.70
N LEU A 95 -7.19 0.62 5.66
CA LEU A 95 -7.64 -0.25 6.75
C LEU A 95 -8.45 -1.43 6.21
N GLY A 96 -9.38 -1.19 5.28
CA GLY A 96 -10.15 -2.25 4.63
C GLY A 96 -9.25 -3.26 3.93
N HIS A 97 -8.26 -2.80 3.15
CA HIS A 97 -7.29 -3.70 2.50
C HIS A 97 -6.44 -4.49 3.50
N SER A 98 -6.01 -3.85 4.60
CA SER A 98 -5.10 -4.46 5.58
C SER A 98 -5.81 -5.36 6.58
N PHE A 99 -7.07 -5.05 6.90
CA PHE A 99 -7.90 -5.71 7.91
C PHE A 99 -9.28 -6.04 7.33
N THR A 100 -9.28 -6.78 6.21
CA THR A 100 -10.51 -7.12 5.48
C THR A 100 -11.50 -7.91 6.35
N VAL A 101 -12.72 -7.42 6.44
CA VAL A 101 -13.81 -8.09 7.17
C VAL A 101 -14.19 -9.44 6.56
N PHE A 102 -14.00 -9.59 5.25
CA PHE A 102 -14.38 -10.80 4.52
C PHE A 102 -13.42 -11.99 4.75
N HIS A 103 -12.26 -11.75 5.38
CA HIS A 103 -11.24 -12.77 5.62
C HIS A 103 -10.72 -12.74 7.07
N GLY A 104 -11.61 -12.50 8.05
CA GLY A 104 -11.26 -12.51 9.47
C GLY A 104 -10.18 -11.48 9.83
N PHE A 105 -10.28 -10.27 9.26
CA PHE A 105 -9.34 -9.16 9.47
C PHE A 105 -7.89 -9.45 9.05
N ARG A 106 -7.69 -10.45 8.18
CA ARG A 106 -6.37 -10.85 7.64
C ARG A 106 -6.29 -10.47 6.17
N GLY A 107 -5.86 -9.24 5.90
CA GLY A 107 -5.70 -8.69 4.55
C GLY A 107 -4.26 -8.59 4.07
N GLY A 108 -4.06 -7.81 3.00
CA GLY A 108 -2.77 -7.54 2.38
C GLY A 108 -1.88 -6.57 3.18
N LYS A 109 -0.85 -6.06 2.51
CA LYS A 109 0.14 -5.13 3.09
C LYS A 109 -0.07 -3.67 2.69
N ALA A 110 -1.13 -3.38 1.99
CA ALA A 110 -1.62 -2.08 1.55
C ALA A 110 -0.69 -1.24 0.65
N VAL A 111 0.42 -1.77 0.14
CA VAL A 111 1.37 -0.98 -0.68
C VAL A 111 0.73 -0.43 -1.95
N ALA A 112 0.04 -1.27 -2.74
CA ALA A 112 -0.65 -0.85 -3.96
C ALA A 112 -1.81 0.10 -3.65
N THR A 113 -2.61 -0.19 -2.61
CA THR A 113 -3.70 0.68 -2.16
C THR A 113 -3.18 2.02 -1.64
N ALA A 114 -2.05 2.02 -0.90
CA ALA A 114 -1.40 3.25 -0.45
C ALA A 114 -0.90 4.09 -1.64
N LEU A 115 -0.33 3.46 -2.67
CA LEU A 115 0.04 4.18 -3.90
C LEU A 115 -1.18 4.86 -4.52
N GLY A 116 -2.31 4.17 -4.65
CA GLY A 116 -3.57 4.74 -5.14
C GLY A 116 -4.05 5.93 -4.30
N VAL A 117 -4.05 5.77 -2.98
CA VAL A 117 -4.38 6.83 -2.02
C VAL A 117 -3.47 8.04 -2.18
N LEU A 118 -2.15 7.83 -2.26
CA LEU A 118 -1.18 8.91 -2.45
C LEU A 118 -1.37 9.65 -3.78
N CYS A 119 -1.67 8.92 -4.86
CA CYS A 119 -2.01 9.55 -6.15
C CYS A 119 -3.24 10.46 -6.03
N GLY A 120 -4.23 10.08 -5.22
CA GLY A 120 -5.41 10.88 -4.97
C GLY A 120 -5.18 12.07 -4.03
N LEU A 121 -4.37 11.92 -2.98
CA LEU A 121 -4.14 12.97 -1.98
C LEU A 121 -2.96 13.89 -2.33
N VAL A 122 -1.79 13.32 -2.63
CA VAL A 122 -0.49 14.01 -2.72
C VAL A 122 0.38 13.37 -3.80
N TYR A 123 0.05 13.61 -5.06
CA TYR A 123 0.68 12.96 -6.22
C TYR A 123 2.21 13.13 -6.29
N LYS A 124 2.77 14.24 -5.79
CA LYS A 124 4.22 14.45 -5.71
C LYS A 124 4.87 13.42 -4.79
N VAL A 125 4.28 13.19 -3.62
CA VAL A 125 4.73 12.16 -2.68
C VAL A 125 4.58 10.77 -3.29
N ALA A 126 3.48 10.50 -4.00
CA ALA A 126 3.29 9.24 -4.72
C ALA A 126 4.41 8.98 -5.74
N ALA A 127 4.79 10.00 -6.52
CA ALA A 127 5.87 9.90 -7.52
C ALA A 127 7.24 9.61 -6.87
N ILE A 128 7.57 10.30 -5.78
CA ILE A 128 8.82 10.09 -5.03
C ILE A 128 8.85 8.67 -4.44
N CYS A 129 7.75 8.22 -3.82
CA CYS A 129 7.65 6.87 -3.27
C CYS A 129 7.76 5.80 -4.35
N LEU A 130 7.12 5.99 -5.51
CA LEU A 130 7.21 5.07 -6.63
C LEU A 130 8.63 5.03 -7.20
N GLY A 131 9.27 6.19 -7.38
CA GLY A 131 10.66 6.30 -7.83
C GLY A 131 11.62 5.58 -6.88
N SER A 132 11.50 5.82 -5.58
CA SER A 132 12.32 5.14 -4.56
C SER A 132 12.07 3.62 -4.55
N TRP A 133 10.81 3.20 -4.72
CA TRP A 133 10.46 1.79 -4.83
C TRP A 133 11.11 1.13 -6.03
N ILE A 134 11.02 1.75 -7.22
CA ILE A 134 11.62 1.25 -8.46
C ILE A 134 13.14 1.16 -8.32
N LEU A 135 13.78 2.19 -7.75
CA LEU A 135 15.23 2.23 -7.55
C LEU A 135 15.69 1.07 -6.65
N VAL A 136 15.06 0.90 -5.48
CA VAL A 136 15.44 -0.17 -4.55
C VAL A 136 15.14 -1.56 -5.12
N TRP A 137 14.03 -1.69 -5.85
CA TRP A 137 13.70 -2.94 -6.54
C TRP A 137 14.74 -3.26 -7.62
N ALA A 138 15.16 -2.27 -8.44
CA ALA A 138 16.15 -2.44 -9.49
C ALA A 138 17.53 -2.78 -8.91
N ILE A 139 17.95 -2.12 -7.84
CA ILE A 139 19.19 -2.46 -7.10
C ILE A 139 19.11 -3.89 -6.56
N GLY A 140 18.01 -4.25 -5.92
CA GLY A 140 17.81 -5.61 -5.39
C GLY A 140 17.87 -6.69 -6.48
N TYR A 141 17.24 -6.44 -7.63
CA TYR A 141 17.24 -7.34 -8.75
C TYR A 141 18.59 -7.37 -9.50
N GLY A 142 19.15 -6.22 -9.84
CA GLY A 142 20.35 -6.09 -10.65
C GLY A 142 21.63 -6.38 -9.88
N LEU A 143 21.87 -5.68 -8.77
CA LEU A 143 23.12 -5.78 -8.00
C LEU A 143 23.14 -7.00 -7.08
N PHE A 144 22.08 -7.18 -6.28
CA PHE A 144 21.99 -8.29 -5.32
C PHE A 144 21.39 -9.58 -5.91
N ARG A 145 21.07 -9.59 -7.21
CA ARG A 145 20.52 -10.74 -7.95
C ARG A 145 19.35 -11.43 -7.26
N LEU A 146 18.55 -10.66 -6.53
CA LEU A 146 17.34 -11.17 -5.89
C LEU A 146 16.32 -11.58 -6.96
N LYS A 147 15.56 -12.66 -6.71
CA LYS A 147 14.37 -12.94 -7.54
C LYS A 147 13.43 -11.73 -7.50
N PRO A 148 12.80 -11.30 -8.62
CA PRO A 148 11.99 -10.07 -8.68
C PRO A 148 10.97 -9.95 -7.53
N GLY A 149 10.26 -11.01 -7.19
CA GLY A 149 9.29 -11.01 -6.09
C GLY A 149 9.91 -10.90 -4.69
N ASN A 150 11.21 -11.14 -4.53
CA ASN A 150 11.91 -10.99 -3.25
C ASN A 150 12.42 -9.57 -3.04
N ALA A 151 12.69 -8.81 -4.11
CA ALA A 151 13.07 -7.40 -4.07
C ALA A 151 11.88 -6.48 -3.71
N VAL A 152 10.62 -6.92 -3.95
CA VAL A 152 9.41 -6.13 -3.66
C VAL A 152 9.30 -5.75 -2.17
N GLY A 153 9.60 -6.66 -1.26
CA GLY A 153 9.48 -6.41 0.19
C GLY A 153 10.37 -5.26 0.67
N PRO A 154 11.71 -5.34 0.47
CA PRO A 154 12.63 -4.26 0.79
C PRO A 154 12.26 -2.93 0.13
N ALA A 155 11.94 -2.93 -1.17
CA ALA A 155 11.51 -1.74 -1.89
C ALA A 155 10.27 -1.09 -1.25
N SER A 156 9.29 -1.90 -0.82
CA SER A 156 8.08 -1.39 -0.17
C SER A 156 8.35 -0.79 1.22
N VAL A 157 9.30 -1.35 1.98
CA VAL A 157 9.71 -0.79 3.28
C VAL A 157 10.41 0.55 3.10
N VAL A 158 11.34 0.65 2.13
CA VAL A 158 12.03 1.92 1.85
C VAL A 158 11.04 2.98 1.35
N ALA A 159 10.14 2.65 0.43
CA ALA A 159 9.12 3.60 -0.03
C ALA A 159 8.22 4.08 1.13
N ALA A 160 7.88 3.20 2.08
CA ALA A 160 7.12 3.59 3.26
C ALA A 160 7.89 4.52 4.19
N LEU A 161 9.20 4.30 4.36
CA LEU A 161 10.07 5.21 5.13
C LEU A 161 10.22 6.56 4.43
N VAL A 162 10.39 6.58 3.12
CA VAL A 162 10.53 7.81 2.32
C VAL A 162 9.26 8.67 2.35
N MET A 163 8.08 8.06 2.46
CA MET A 163 6.78 8.73 2.31
C MET A 163 6.59 9.95 3.24
N PRO A 164 6.71 9.87 4.57
CA PRO A 164 6.54 11.03 5.44
C PRO A 164 7.60 12.10 5.20
N PHE A 165 8.86 11.72 4.93
CA PHE A 165 9.93 12.68 4.65
C PHE A 165 9.72 13.39 3.31
N ALA A 166 9.27 12.68 2.26
CA ALA A 166 8.90 13.28 0.99
C ALA A 166 7.79 14.32 1.18
N HIS A 167 6.79 14.04 2.04
CA HIS A 167 5.75 15.01 2.37
C HIS A 167 6.33 16.24 3.08
N LEU A 168 7.14 16.05 4.13
CA LEU A 168 7.76 17.16 4.86
C LEU A 168 8.62 18.07 3.96
N LEU A 169 9.29 17.48 2.95
CA LEU A 169 10.15 18.24 2.04
C LEU A 169 9.38 18.92 0.90
N THR A 170 8.24 18.39 0.49
CA THR A 170 7.51 18.89 -0.70
C THR A 170 6.28 19.70 -0.39
N PHE A 171 5.81 19.67 0.86
CA PHE A 171 4.62 20.40 1.29
C PHE A 171 5.00 21.70 2.00
N PRO A 172 4.46 22.87 1.61
CA PRO A 172 4.92 24.16 2.11
C PRO A 172 4.76 24.36 3.62
N ASP A 173 3.69 23.80 4.20
CA ASP A 173 3.38 23.94 5.63
C ASP A 173 2.81 22.59 6.16
N PRO A 174 3.66 21.57 6.34
CA PRO A 174 3.19 20.24 6.74
C PRO A 174 2.64 20.19 8.17
N TRP A 175 3.00 21.15 9.01
CA TRP A 175 2.61 21.24 10.44
C TRP A 175 1.53 22.28 10.72
N GLY A 176 1.04 22.99 9.69
CA GLY A 176 -0.11 23.90 9.82
C GLY A 176 -1.36 23.15 10.28
N LEU A 177 -2.21 23.83 11.06
CA LEU A 177 -3.40 23.23 11.70
C LEU A 177 -4.28 22.43 10.73
N LEU A 178 -4.43 22.90 9.49
CA LEU A 178 -5.24 22.21 8.47
C LEU A 178 -4.52 21.02 7.85
N ASN A 179 -3.19 20.94 7.93
CA ASN A 179 -2.34 19.96 7.27
C ASN A 179 -1.86 18.85 8.22
N ILE A 180 -1.85 19.09 9.53
CA ILE A 180 -1.49 18.09 10.56
C ILE A 180 -2.20 16.75 10.34
N PRO A 181 -3.52 16.67 10.04
CA PRO A 181 -4.19 15.39 9.84
C PRO A 181 -3.57 14.58 8.68
N LEU A 182 -3.20 15.23 7.58
CA LEU A 182 -2.53 14.58 6.46
C LEU A 182 -1.13 14.10 6.85
N THR A 183 -0.35 14.94 7.52
CA THR A 183 1.00 14.61 7.98
C THR A 183 0.98 13.40 8.90
N LEU A 184 0.13 13.41 9.93
CA LEU A 184 -0.03 12.28 10.85
C LEU A 184 -0.51 11.02 10.14
N PHE A 185 -1.46 11.15 9.21
CA PHE A 185 -1.94 10.04 8.40
C PHE A 185 -0.81 9.36 7.64
N LEU A 186 0.09 10.12 7.00
CA LEU A 186 1.21 9.56 6.24
C LEU A 186 2.22 8.83 7.15
N PHE A 187 2.51 9.35 8.36
CA PHE A 187 3.31 8.64 9.34
C PHE A 187 2.65 7.33 9.80
N LEU A 188 1.34 7.35 10.05
CA LEU A 188 0.59 6.15 10.45
C LEU A 188 0.57 5.09 9.34
N VAL A 189 0.40 5.51 8.09
CA VAL A 189 0.45 4.60 6.93
C VAL A 189 1.84 3.99 6.78
N ALA A 190 2.90 4.80 6.93
CA ALA A 190 4.28 4.30 6.91
C ALA A 190 4.50 3.22 7.98
N ALA A 191 4.10 3.51 9.22
CA ALA A 191 4.21 2.56 10.33
C ALA A 191 3.42 1.27 10.05
N LEU A 192 2.18 1.38 9.56
CA LEU A 192 1.35 0.23 9.21
C LEU A 192 2.01 -0.64 8.14
N VAL A 193 2.53 -0.05 7.07
CA VAL A 193 3.21 -0.78 5.98
C VAL A 193 4.44 -1.50 6.52
N ILE A 194 5.27 -0.84 7.34
CA ILE A 194 6.46 -1.45 7.95
C ILE A 194 6.08 -2.64 8.83
N ILE A 195 5.09 -2.47 9.72
CA ILE A 195 4.58 -3.54 10.60
C ILE A 195 4.07 -4.73 9.77
N LYS A 196 3.32 -4.47 8.69
CA LYS A 196 2.83 -5.52 7.78
C LYS A 196 3.96 -6.22 7.00
N HIS A 197 5.15 -5.63 6.94
CA HIS A 197 6.35 -6.21 6.31
C HIS A 197 7.30 -6.91 7.29
N ARG A 198 6.97 -7.02 8.59
CA ARG A 198 7.82 -7.65 9.61
C ARG A 198 8.40 -9.01 9.20
N SER A 199 7.59 -9.86 8.55
CA SER A 199 8.06 -11.17 8.07
C SER A 199 9.04 -11.08 6.89
N ASN A 200 8.96 -10.03 6.07
CA ASN A 200 9.93 -9.78 5.01
C ASN A 200 11.26 -9.28 5.60
N ILE A 201 11.17 -8.39 6.58
CA ILE A 201 12.33 -7.84 7.30
C ILE A 201 13.08 -8.97 8.02
N ALA A 202 12.38 -9.80 8.78
CA ALA A 202 12.99 -10.93 9.50
C ALA A 202 13.75 -11.89 8.55
N LYS A 203 13.21 -12.15 7.35
CA LYS A 203 13.87 -13.00 6.35
C LYS A 203 15.18 -12.42 5.79
N LEU A 204 15.36 -11.11 5.80
CA LEU A 204 16.62 -10.49 5.38
C LEU A 204 17.73 -10.77 6.36
N PHE A 205 17.45 -10.71 7.68
CA PHE A 205 18.42 -11.00 8.72
C PHE A 205 18.77 -12.50 8.78
N GLN A 206 17.78 -13.40 8.68
CA GLN A 206 18.03 -14.84 8.68
C GLN A 206 18.92 -15.33 7.51
N ARG A 207 18.94 -14.63 6.38
CA ARG A 207 19.82 -14.96 5.24
C ARG A 207 21.28 -14.59 5.47
N GLN A 208 21.56 -13.61 6.32
CA GLN A 208 22.94 -13.22 6.66
C GLN A 208 23.61 -14.28 7.53
N ASP A 209 22.85 -14.94 8.42
CA ASP A 209 23.37 -15.99 9.30
C ASP A 209 23.71 -17.31 8.57
N GLN A 210 23.25 -17.47 7.32
CA GLN A 210 23.47 -18.67 6.49
C GLN A 210 24.49 -18.43 5.35
N ALA A 211 25.14 -17.29 5.30
CA ALA A 211 26.23 -17.07 4.34
C ALA A 211 27.41 -17.97 4.70
N PRO A 212 27.98 -18.73 3.74
CA PRO A 212 29.19 -19.51 4.00
C PRO A 212 30.32 -18.58 4.45
N PRO A 213 31.22 -19.03 5.33
CA PRO A 213 32.39 -18.24 5.74
C PRO A 213 33.19 -17.84 4.50
N PRO A 214 33.83 -16.65 4.51
CA PRO A 214 34.66 -16.23 3.38
C PRO A 214 35.68 -17.32 3.11
N ALA A 215 35.86 -17.67 1.82
CA ALA A 215 36.89 -18.61 1.41
C ALA A 215 38.25 -18.08 1.87
N ALA A 216 38.98 -18.90 2.59
CA ALA A 216 40.30 -18.60 3.12
C ALA A 216 41.33 -18.49 1.97
#